data_eea90b2ca50b13e2eae5c5728e094caf
#
_entry.id   eea90b2ca50b13e2eae5c5728e094caf
#
_cell.length_a   1.000
_cell.length_b   1.000
_cell.length_c   1.000
_cell.angle_alpha   90.00
_cell.angle_beta   90.00
_cell.angle_gamma   90.00
#
_symmetry.space_group_name_H-M   'P 1'
#
loop_
_entity.id
_entity.type
_entity.pdbx_description
1 polymer ?
#
loop_
_entity_poly.entity_id
_entity_poly.type
_entity_poly.pdbx_seq_one_letter_code
_entity_poly.pdbx_strand_id
1 'polypeptide(L)'
;MAREALYGRMGDLTDSVYAMATLFALDRHGARETLQKAARSSGELLILDRYVASNAAYSAARLGDAGVIEWVRELEFSRLELPVPDLQIFLDTAPEVAAVRAADRASTDASRAKDEYEKDSGLQRRTAEYYSRLAEEEWAGRWIATADGDKIIRAVQEIVGSGSGTEDSRS
;
A
#
# COMPACT_ATOMS: atom_id res chain seq x y z
N MET A 1 -3.21 -5.64 16.33
CA MET A 1 -3.07 -4.35 17.03
C MET A 1 -3.52 -3.19 16.14
N ALA A 2 -3.00 -3.01 14.92
CA ALA A 2 -3.40 -1.92 14.02
C ALA A 2 -4.92 -1.87 13.75
N ARG A 3 -5.55 -3.02 13.52
CA ARG A 3 -7.02 -3.13 13.34
C ARG A 3 -7.82 -2.64 14.55
N GLU A 4 -7.40 -2.98 15.77
CA GLU A 4 -8.09 -2.53 17.00
C GLU A 4 -7.99 -1.00 17.17
N ALA A 5 -6.82 -0.41 16.81
CA ALA A 5 -6.64 1.03 16.81
C ALA A 5 -7.59 1.71 15.79
N LEU A 6 -7.71 1.20 14.56
CA LEU A 6 -8.62 1.75 13.54
C LEU A 6 -10.09 1.73 13.95
N TYR A 7 -10.50 0.81 14.83
CA TYR A 7 -11.84 0.77 15.39
C TYR A 7 -11.99 1.58 16.69
N GLY A 8 -11.01 2.46 17.03
CA GLY A 8 -11.06 3.31 18.20
C GLY A 8 -10.92 2.57 19.55
N ARG A 9 -10.43 1.33 19.54
CA ARG A 9 -10.33 0.49 20.75
C ARG A 9 -9.01 0.64 21.51
N MET A 10 -8.17 1.59 21.10
CA MET A 10 -6.84 1.81 21.69
C MET A 10 -6.64 3.26 22.17
N GLY A 11 -7.70 3.88 22.66
CA GLY A 11 -7.67 5.22 23.23
C GLY A 11 -7.26 6.28 22.22
N ASP A 12 -6.39 7.20 22.62
CA ASP A 12 -5.88 8.33 21.84
C ASP A 12 -4.78 7.97 20.85
N LEU A 13 -4.43 6.69 20.72
CA LEU A 13 -3.34 6.24 19.86
C LEU A 13 -3.62 6.56 18.38
N THR A 14 -4.90 6.55 17.97
CA THR A 14 -5.32 6.93 16.62
C THR A 14 -5.08 8.40 16.30
N ASP A 15 -4.97 9.27 17.29
CA ASP A 15 -4.75 10.70 17.07
C ASP A 15 -3.32 10.98 16.62
N SER A 16 -2.36 10.16 17.04
CA SER A 16 -0.97 10.26 16.61
C SER A 16 -0.74 9.57 15.27
N VAL A 17 -0.37 10.35 14.25
CA VAL A 17 -0.04 9.82 12.92
C VAL A 17 1.16 8.90 12.97
N TYR A 18 2.23 9.30 13.67
CA TYR A 18 3.43 8.49 13.80
C TYR A 18 3.21 7.20 14.57
N ALA A 19 2.37 7.22 15.62
CA ALA A 19 2.02 6.00 16.35
C ALA A 19 1.27 5.01 15.45
N MET A 20 0.29 5.48 14.69
CA MET A 20 -0.44 4.65 13.74
C MET A 20 0.45 4.13 12.62
N ALA A 21 1.31 4.97 12.04
CA ALA A 21 2.27 4.56 11.02
C ALA A 21 3.23 3.47 11.55
N THR A 22 3.69 3.61 12.78
CA THR A 22 4.54 2.59 13.44
C THR A 22 3.79 1.29 13.66
N LEU A 23 2.53 1.32 14.09
CA LEU A 23 1.72 0.11 14.25
C LEU A 23 1.53 -0.65 12.95
N PHE A 24 1.26 0.05 11.84
CA PHE A 24 1.17 -0.58 10.53
C PHE A 24 2.50 -1.16 10.06
N ALA A 25 3.60 -0.47 10.35
CA ALA A 25 4.94 -0.96 10.04
C ALA A 25 5.29 -2.23 10.82
N LEU A 26 4.97 -2.28 12.12
CA LEU A 26 5.19 -3.46 12.97
C LEU A 26 4.29 -4.64 12.56
N ASP A 27 3.05 -4.38 12.15
CA ASP A 27 2.14 -5.41 11.67
C ASP A 27 2.71 -6.08 10.40
N ARG A 28 3.21 -5.28 9.44
CA ARG A 28 3.91 -5.79 8.25
C ARG A 28 5.22 -6.48 8.59
N HIS A 29 5.98 -5.95 9.54
CA HIS A 29 7.22 -6.58 9.99
C HIS A 29 6.98 -7.98 10.56
N GLY A 30 5.83 -8.23 11.19
CA GLY A 30 5.43 -9.58 11.61
C GLY A 30 5.34 -10.58 10.46
N ALA A 31 5.13 -10.14 9.22
CA ALA A 31 5.13 -10.97 8.01
C ALA A 31 6.46 -10.94 7.23
N ARG A 32 7.51 -10.28 7.77
CA ARG A 32 8.78 -10.01 7.06
C ARG A 32 9.40 -11.25 6.43
N GLU A 33 9.48 -12.36 7.15
CA GLU A 33 10.08 -13.61 6.62
C GLU A 33 9.34 -14.12 5.38
N THR A 34 8.00 -14.10 5.42
CA THR A 34 7.16 -14.50 4.28
C THR A 34 7.37 -13.57 3.10
N LEU A 35 7.39 -12.26 3.34
CA LEU A 35 7.62 -11.24 2.31
C LEU A 35 9.01 -11.39 1.68
N GLN A 36 10.05 -11.56 2.50
CA GLN A 36 11.42 -11.75 2.01
C GLN A 36 11.61 -13.06 1.26
N LYS A 37 10.93 -14.13 1.68
CA LYS A 37 10.94 -15.40 0.96
C LYS A 37 10.33 -15.23 -0.43
N ALA A 38 9.16 -14.61 -0.53
CA ALA A 38 8.52 -14.37 -1.82
C ALA A 38 9.37 -13.47 -2.74
N ALA A 39 9.96 -12.39 -2.19
CA ALA A 39 10.83 -11.48 -2.95
C ALA A 39 12.12 -12.14 -3.50
N ARG A 40 12.55 -13.27 -2.93
CA ARG A 40 13.73 -14.03 -3.39
C ARG A 40 13.37 -15.22 -4.27
N SER A 41 12.10 -15.54 -4.40
CA SER A 41 11.61 -16.71 -5.13
C SER A 41 11.44 -16.38 -6.60
N SER A 42 12.13 -17.09 -7.50
CA SER A 42 11.85 -17.02 -8.93
C SER A 42 10.58 -17.83 -9.24
N GLY A 43 9.58 -17.23 -9.83
CA GLY A 43 8.35 -17.89 -10.26
C GLY A 43 7.19 -17.87 -9.26
N GLU A 44 7.35 -17.24 -8.08
CA GLU A 44 6.24 -16.92 -7.19
C GLU A 44 5.78 -15.47 -7.38
N LEU A 45 4.48 -15.25 -7.48
CA LEU A 45 3.87 -13.93 -7.50
C LEU A 45 3.13 -13.69 -6.18
N LEU A 46 3.55 -12.70 -5.42
CA LEU A 46 2.86 -12.25 -4.22
C LEU A 46 2.14 -10.93 -4.50
N ILE A 47 0.82 -10.96 -4.39
CA ILE A 47 -0.02 -9.75 -4.52
C ILE A 47 -0.42 -9.28 -3.13
N LEU A 48 -0.13 -8.03 -2.81
CA LEU A 48 -0.48 -7.38 -1.55
C LEU A 48 -1.56 -6.34 -1.79
N ASP A 49 -2.70 -6.48 -1.11
CA ASP A 49 -3.71 -5.42 -1.04
C ASP A 49 -3.29 -4.42 0.02
N ARG A 50 -2.73 -3.30 -0.42
CA ARG A 50 -2.04 -2.27 0.34
C ARG A 50 -0.69 -2.74 0.92
N TYR A 51 0.29 -1.86 0.81
CA TYR A 51 1.64 -2.08 1.35
C TYR A 51 2.21 -0.76 1.91
N VAL A 52 3.52 -0.58 1.93
CA VAL A 52 4.20 0.57 2.55
C VAL A 52 3.73 1.91 1.97
N ALA A 53 3.46 1.98 0.66
CA ALA A 53 2.93 3.19 0.02
C ALA A 53 1.61 3.66 0.64
N SER A 54 0.76 2.74 1.10
CA SER A 54 -0.46 3.12 1.83
C SER A 54 -0.14 3.83 3.14
N ASN A 55 0.84 3.35 3.89
CA ASN A 55 1.25 4.00 5.14
C ASN A 55 1.80 5.41 4.88
N ALA A 56 2.62 5.57 3.85
CA ALA A 56 3.17 6.86 3.44
C ALA A 56 2.06 7.85 3.02
N ALA A 57 1.16 7.44 2.11
CA ALA A 57 0.10 8.31 1.58
C ALA A 57 -0.90 8.74 2.66
N TYR A 58 -1.39 7.80 3.48
CA TYR A 58 -2.33 8.11 4.57
C TYR A 58 -1.70 8.99 5.66
N SER A 59 -0.44 8.72 6.01
CA SER A 59 0.28 9.53 7.00
C SER A 59 0.48 10.96 6.52
N ALA A 60 0.89 11.15 5.27
CA ALA A 60 1.04 12.46 4.66
C ALA A 60 -0.29 13.22 4.56
N ALA A 61 -1.37 12.53 4.17
CA ALA A 61 -2.71 13.11 4.07
C ALA A 61 -3.26 13.55 5.44
N ARG A 62 -2.94 12.83 6.51
CA ARG A 62 -3.36 13.18 7.88
C ARG A 62 -2.56 14.33 8.46
N LEU A 63 -1.25 14.37 8.24
CA LEU A 63 -0.38 15.45 8.72
C LEU A 63 -0.49 16.72 7.86
N GLY A 64 -0.87 16.60 6.58
CA GLY A 64 -0.72 17.68 5.61
C GLY A 64 0.75 17.98 5.30
N ASP A 65 1.65 17.03 5.54
CA ASP A 65 3.09 17.16 5.38
C ASP A 65 3.68 15.95 4.64
N ALA A 66 4.35 16.21 3.52
CA ALA A 66 5.01 15.18 2.72
C ALA A 66 6.30 14.64 3.36
N GLY A 67 6.88 15.33 4.33
CA GLY A 67 8.12 14.90 5.01
C GLY A 67 8.00 13.52 5.68
N VAL A 68 6.78 13.14 6.10
CA VAL A 68 6.53 11.82 6.69
C VAL A 68 6.70 10.66 5.69
N ILE A 69 6.62 10.92 4.38
CA ILE A 69 6.79 9.90 3.33
C ILE A 69 8.19 9.29 3.41
N GLU A 70 9.21 10.13 3.53
CA GLU A 70 10.59 9.66 3.64
C GLU A 70 10.85 8.99 5.00
N TRP A 71 10.24 9.48 6.06
CA TRP A 71 10.30 8.83 7.36
C TRP A 71 9.71 7.41 7.34
N VAL A 72 8.56 7.21 6.66
CA VAL A 72 7.97 5.87 6.48
C VAL A 72 8.89 4.98 5.63
N ARG A 73 9.47 5.52 4.56
CA ARG A 73 10.42 4.79 3.71
C ARG A 73 11.59 4.27 4.50
N GLU A 74 12.22 5.14 5.29
CA GLU A 74 13.36 4.77 6.13
C GLU A 74 12.96 3.74 7.20
N LEU A 75 11.83 3.95 7.87
CA LEU A 75 11.34 3.02 8.88
C LEU A 75 11.13 1.63 8.32
N GLU A 76 10.38 1.50 7.21
CA GLU A 76 9.92 0.19 6.75
C GLU A 76 10.94 -0.52 5.86
N PHE A 77 11.55 0.17 4.91
CA PHE A 77 12.50 -0.47 4.00
C PHE A 77 13.92 -0.57 4.58
N SER A 78 14.37 0.46 5.32
CA SER A 78 15.75 0.48 5.84
C SER A 78 15.86 -0.17 7.22
N ARG A 79 15.05 0.26 8.20
CA ARG A 79 15.17 -0.22 9.59
C ARG A 79 14.48 -1.56 9.83
N LEU A 80 13.29 -1.77 9.25
CA LEU A 80 12.53 -3.01 9.37
C LEU A 80 12.85 -4.00 8.25
N GLU A 81 13.67 -3.60 7.27
CA GLU A 81 14.16 -4.42 6.15
C GLU A 81 13.03 -5.14 5.39
N LEU A 82 11.90 -4.48 5.23
CA LEU A 82 10.85 -4.99 4.37
C LEU A 82 11.28 -4.92 2.91
N PRO A 83 10.94 -5.90 2.06
CA PRO A 83 11.33 -5.85 0.66
C PRO A 83 10.63 -4.70 -0.08
N VAL A 84 11.37 -4.06 -0.97
CA VAL A 84 10.80 -3.11 -1.92
C VAL A 84 10.00 -3.88 -2.96
N PRO A 85 8.77 -3.48 -3.31
CA PRO A 85 7.96 -4.18 -4.30
C PRO A 85 8.52 -3.99 -5.73
N ASP A 86 8.45 -5.03 -6.56
CA ASP A 86 8.86 -4.98 -7.96
C ASP A 86 7.92 -4.10 -8.80
N LEU A 87 6.65 -4.06 -8.43
CA LEU A 87 5.62 -3.21 -9.05
C LEU A 87 4.62 -2.72 -8.01
N GLN A 88 4.30 -1.45 -8.10
CA GLN A 88 3.22 -0.84 -7.35
C GLN A 88 2.10 -0.43 -8.32
N ILE A 89 0.87 -0.78 -7.98
CA ILE A 89 -0.30 -0.52 -8.82
C ILE A 89 -1.20 0.47 -8.09
N PHE A 90 -1.35 1.66 -8.64
CA PHE A 90 -2.36 2.61 -8.21
C PHE A 90 -3.60 2.49 -9.08
N LEU A 91 -4.70 2.04 -8.48
CA LEU A 91 -5.98 1.97 -9.17
C LEU A 91 -6.55 3.40 -9.27
N ASP A 92 -6.17 4.10 -10.33
CA ASP A 92 -6.61 5.46 -10.61
C ASP A 92 -8.09 5.45 -11.04
N THR A 93 -8.93 5.33 -10.03
CA THR A 93 -10.39 5.30 -10.19
C THR A 93 -10.95 6.66 -9.78
N ALA A 94 -11.77 7.27 -10.63
CA ALA A 94 -12.43 8.51 -10.30
C ALA A 94 -13.12 8.44 -8.93
N PRO A 95 -12.99 9.46 -8.06
CA PRO A 95 -13.52 9.43 -6.70
C PRO A 95 -15.00 9.05 -6.61
N GLU A 96 -15.80 9.46 -7.60
CA GLU A 96 -17.24 9.16 -7.68
C GLU A 96 -17.48 7.65 -7.88
N VAL A 97 -16.69 7.02 -8.75
CA VAL A 97 -16.77 5.58 -9.01
C VAL A 97 -16.29 4.79 -7.80
N ALA A 98 -15.24 5.25 -7.13
CA ALA A 98 -14.74 4.65 -5.90
C ALA A 98 -15.79 4.71 -4.77
N ALA A 99 -16.48 5.85 -4.63
CA ALA A 99 -17.55 6.03 -3.65
C ALA A 99 -18.75 5.10 -3.91
N VAL A 100 -19.19 4.95 -5.17
CA VAL A 100 -20.26 4.02 -5.54
C VAL A 100 -19.88 2.57 -5.21
N ARG A 101 -18.67 2.14 -5.60
CA ARG A 101 -18.19 0.79 -5.30
C ARG A 101 -18.05 0.53 -3.79
N ALA A 102 -17.68 1.54 -3.01
CA ALA A 102 -17.60 1.43 -1.55
C ALA A 102 -19.00 1.29 -0.92
N ALA A 103 -19.99 2.04 -1.42
CA ALA A 103 -21.38 1.94 -0.97
C ALA A 103 -21.98 0.57 -1.29
N ASP A 104 -21.77 0.04 -2.50
CA ASP A 104 -22.25 -1.28 -2.91
C ASP A 104 -21.64 -2.40 -2.05
N ARG A 105 -20.33 -2.34 -1.75
CA ARG A 105 -19.69 -3.30 -0.85
C ARG A 105 -20.23 -3.23 0.57
N ALA A 106 -20.47 -2.05 1.11
CA ALA A 106 -21.02 -1.86 2.44
C ALA A 106 -22.45 -2.38 2.56
N SER A 107 -23.24 -2.37 1.47
CA SER A 107 -24.60 -2.94 1.44
C SER A 107 -24.61 -4.47 1.39
N THR A 108 -23.53 -5.08 0.88
CA THR A 108 -23.44 -6.52 0.65
C THR A 108 -22.77 -7.26 1.82
N ASP A 109 -21.95 -6.58 2.63
CA ASP A 109 -21.21 -7.21 3.73
C ASP A 109 -21.22 -6.31 4.99
N ALA A 110 -22.18 -6.57 5.87
CA ALA A 110 -22.34 -5.87 7.15
C ALA A 110 -21.14 -6.05 8.12
N SER A 111 -20.23 -7.00 7.86
CA SER A 111 -19.03 -7.20 8.67
C SER A 111 -17.90 -6.19 8.36
N ARG A 112 -18.04 -5.42 7.28
CA ARG A 112 -17.11 -4.37 6.85
C ARG A 112 -17.61 -2.98 7.25
N ALA A 113 -17.76 -2.75 8.56
CA ALA A 113 -17.98 -1.39 9.05
C ALA A 113 -16.82 -0.50 8.60
N LYS A 114 -17.14 0.69 8.02
CA LYS A 114 -16.13 1.69 7.66
C LYS A 114 -15.29 2.02 8.89
N ASP A 115 -13.96 1.95 8.73
CA ASP A 115 -13.04 2.40 9.76
C ASP A 115 -13.02 3.93 9.86
N GLU A 116 -12.33 4.47 10.87
CA GLU A 116 -12.25 5.93 11.10
C GLU A 116 -11.66 6.68 9.88
N TYR A 117 -10.74 6.06 9.13
CA TYR A 117 -10.13 6.67 7.94
C TYR A 117 -11.06 6.66 6.72
N GLU A 118 -11.92 5.65 6.62
CA GLU A 118 -12.91 5.55 5.53
C GLU A 118 -14.11 6.48 5.71
N LYS A 119 -14.36 6.97 6.91
CA LYS A 119 -15.44 7.90 7.21
C LYS A 119 -15.13 9.34 6.79
N ASP A 120 -13.87 9.72 6.70
CA ASP A 120 -13.42 11.07 6.34
C ASP A 120 -13.19 11.19 4.82
N SER A 121 -14.18 11.74 4.10
CA SER A 121 -14.10 11.96 2.67
C SER A 121 -13.00 12.96 2.26
N GLY A 122 -12.67 13.91 3.14
CA GLY A 122 -11.58 14.85 2.95
C GLY A 122 -10.22 14.15 3.01
N LEU A 123 -10.07 13.24 3.97
CA LEU A 123 -8.87 12.41 4.08
C LEU A 123 -8.71 11.50 2.84
N GLN A 124 -9.79 10.88 2.37
CA GLN A 124 -9.73 10.01 1.18
C GLN A 124 -9.23 10.77 -0.06
N ARG A 125 -9.74 12.00 -0.29
CA ARG A 125 -9.28 12.83 -1.40
C ARG A 125 -7.80 13.19 -1.28
N ARG A 126 -7.37 13.70 -0.13
CA ARG A 126 -5.94 14.02 0.11
C ARG A 126 -5.05 12.79 -0.05
N THR A 127 -5.52 11.64 0.42
CA THR A 127 -4.77 10.37 0.26
C THR A 127 -4.60 10.00 -1.20
N ALA A 128 -5.65 10.16 -2.03
CA ALA A 128 -5.56 9.92 -3.47
C ALA A 128 -4.56 10.86 -4.15
N GLU A 129 -4.53 12.14 -3.76
CA GLU A 129 -3.54 13.11 -4.24
C GLU A 129 -2.10 12.68 -3.90
N TYR A 130 -1.86 12.18 -2.69
CA TYR A 130 -0.55 11.64 -2.33
C TYR A 130 -0.19 10.35 -3.07
N TYR A 131 -1.16 9.46 -3.33
CA TYR A 131 -0.90 8.28 -4.16
C TYR A 131 -0.52 8.65 -5.59
N SER A 132 -1.22 9.63 -6.21
CA SER A 132 -0.86 10.12 -7.54
C SER A 132 0.57 10.65 -7.56
N ARG A 133 0.94 11.44 -6.56
CA ARG A 133 2.30 11.96 -6.42
C ARG A 133 3.34 10.85 -6.25
N LEU A 134 3.10 9.85 -5.39
CA LEU A 134 3.99 8.71 -5.21
C LEU A 134 4.17 7.93 -6.52
N ALA A 135 3.11 7.77 -7.30
CA ALA A 135 3.16 7.10 -8.60
C ALA A 135 3.94 7.92 -9.65
N GLU A 136 3.73 9.24 -9.72
CA GLU A 136 4.45 10.15 -10.62
C GLU A 136 5.96 10.21 -10.31
N GLU A 137 6.32 10.18 -9.03
CA GLU A 137 7.71 10.19 -8.56
C GLU A 137 8.37 8.80 -8.58
N GLU A 138 7.66 7.75 -9.00
CA GLU A 138 8.09 6.34 -8.93
C GLU A 138 8.69 5.97 -7.55
N TRP A 139 8.02 6.46 -6.50
CA TRP A 139 8.51 6.32 -5.13
C TRP A 139 8.68 4.85 -4.74
N ALA A 140 9.87 4.51 -4.29
CA ALA A 140 10.24 3.16 -3.86
C ALA A 140 9.97 2.09 -4.93
N GLY A 141 10.28 2.36 -6.21
CA GLY A 141 10.24 1.39 -7.29
C GLY A 141 9.27 1.74 -8.41
N ARG A 142 9.03 0.78 -9.30
CA ARG A 142 8.19 0.96 -10.49
C ARG A 142 6.72 1.08 -10.13
N TRP A 143 6.03 2.02 -10.79
CA TRP A 143 4.58 2.23 -10.64
C TRP A 143 3.82 2.10 -11.96
N ILE A 144 2.55 1.75 -11.82
CA ILE A 144 1.54 1.90 -12.86
C ILE A 144 0.27 2.51 -12.24
N ALA A 145 -0.19 3.63 -12.80
CA ALA A 145 -1.44 4.26 -12.43
C ALA A 145 -2.49 3.94 -13.49
N THR A 146 -3.44 3.07 -13.19
CA THR A 146 -4.49 2.66 -14.14
C THR A 146 -5.61 1.91 -13.44
N ALA A 147 -6.83 2.03 -13.95
CA ALA A 147 -7.98 1.19 -13.59
C ALA A 147 -8.26 0.08 -14.63
N ASP A 148 -7.44 -0.02 -15.69
CA ASP A 148 -7.57 -0.98 -16.78
C ASP A 148 -6.90 -2.31 -16.40
N GLY A 149 -7.71 -3.36 -16.23
CA GLY A 149 -7.24 -4.70 -15.85
C GLY A 149 -6.26 -5.32 -16.85
N ASP A 150 -6.45 -5.09 -18.16
CA ASP A 150 -5.56 -5.63 -19.17
C ASP A 150 -4.17 -5.01 -19.14
N LYS A 151 -4.09 -3.71 -18.80
CA LYS A 151 -2.81 -3.02 -18.58
C LYS A 151 -2.10 -3.57 -17.35
N ILE A 152 -2.85 -3.81 -16.27
CA ILE A 152 -2.31 -4.41 -15.04
C ILE A 152 -1.73 -5.80 -15.33
N ILE A 153 -2.50 -6.65 -16.01
CA ILE A 153 -2.07 -8.00 -16.36
C ILE A 153 -0.78 -7.97 -17.20
N ARG A 154 -0.71 -7.11 -18.23
CA ARG A 154 0.50 -6.95 -19.03
C ARG A 154 1.72 -6.52 -18.20
N ALA A 155 1.56 -5.54 -17.34
CA ALA A 155 2.65 -5.06 -16.48
C ALA A 155 3.17 -6.14 -15.52
N VAL A 156 2.27 -6.97 -14.98
CA VAL A 156 2.64 -8.11 -14.13
C VAL A 156 3.37 -9.19 -14.95
N GLN A 157 2.89 -9.51 -16.16
CA GLN A 157 3.53 -10.48 -17.05
C GLN A 157 4.95 -10.07 -17.46
N GLU A 158 5.19 -8.77 -17.70
CA GLU A 158 6.53 -8.25 -17.98
C GLU A 158 7.52 -8.52 -16.83
N ILE A 159 7.08 -8.37 -15.57
CA ILE A 159 7.93 -8.61 -14.41
C ILE A 159 8.20 -10.09 -14.23
N VAL A 160 7.17 -10.93 -14.32
CA VAL A 160 7.32 -12.38 -14.21
C VAL A 160 8.18 -12.93 -15.33
N GLY A 161 8.01 -12.42 -16.56
CA GLY A 161 8.81 -12.85 -17.74
C GLY A 161 10.27 -12.41 -17.67
N SER A 162 10.59 -11.26 -17.08
CA SER A 162 11.97 -10.77 -16.92
C SER A 162 12.74 -11.53 -15.84
N GLY A 163 12.05 -12.11 -14.85
CA GLY A 163 12.68 -12.92 -13.80
C GLY A 163 13.14 -14.31 -14.25
N SER A 164 12.66 -14.82 -15.38
CA SER A 164 13.02 -16.15 -15.90
C SER A 164 14.27 -16.18 -16.79
N GLY A 165 14.89 -15.02 -17.06
CA GLY A 165 16.00 -14.89 -18.01
C GLY A 165 17.42 -14.98 -17.45
N THR A 166 17.62 -15.19 -16.14
CA THR A 166 18.96 -15.07 -15.52
C THR A 166 19.64 -16.40 -15.15
N GLU A 167 19.06 -17.56 -15.45
CA GLU A 167 19.65 -18.86 -15.04
C GLU A 167 20.48 -19.59 -16.14
N ASP A 168 20.60 -19.05 -17.35
CA ASP A 168 21.24 -19.82 -18.45
C ASP A 168 22.65 -19.32 -18.86
N SER A 169 23.42 -18.74 -17.96
CA SER A 169 24.79 -18.27 -18.27
C SER A 169 25.83 -18.67 -17.23
N ARG A 170 25.74 -19.87 -16.64
CA ARG A 170 26.86 -20.46 -15.89
C ARG A 170 26.92 -21.98 -16.16
N SER A 171 27.52 -22.35 -17.23
CA SER A 171 28.15 -23.67 -17.47
C SER A 171 29.57 -23.48 -17.90
#